data_2f51615061fb7c793409799bdc1b86f5
#
_entry.id   2f51615061fb7c793409799bdc1b86f5
#
_cell.length_a   1.000
_cell.length_b   1.000
_cell.length_c   1.000
_cell.angle_alpha   90.00
_cell.angle_beta   90.00
_cell.angle_gamma   90.00
#
_symmetry.space_group_name_H-M   'P 1'
#
loop_
_entity.id
_entity.type
_entity.pdbx_description
1 polymer ?
#
loop_
_entity_poly.entity_id
_entity_poly.type
_entity_poly.pdbx_seq_one_letter_code
_entity_poly.pdbx_strand_id
1 'polypeptide(L)'
;MFSQTFGPRLTFKEPGKKLSLSAAVYYQTGKNNQDRSLSAYDVLGELAFQFTKSLSVTGGFEILSGTDELGYDPTKTKSFNPLYGTNHRFNGYMDYFYVGNHINSVGLQDYYIKALINRPKVFYAASVHFFNAFADVSDDSQSGVVAPSRLGTELDITINYNISNGISMQSGYSQMFATKSMEYLKNVTNGSNQTNNWAYLMLMVRPGQAWPRTGLKL
;
A
#
# COMPACT_ATOMS: atom_id res chain seq x y z
N MET A 1 2.66 -27.14 11.81
CA MET A 1 2.30 -26.03 10.90
C MET A 1 3.57 -25.59 10.18
N PHE A 2 3.56 -25.57 8.85
CA PHE A 2 4.70 -25.19 8.05
C PHE A 2 4.21 -24.49 6.77
N SER A 3 4.66 -23.26 6.56
CA SER A 3 4.44 -22.50 5.32
C SER A 3 5.76 -21.97 4.79
N GLN A 4 5.83 -21.80 3.49
CA GLN A 4 6.98 -21.28 2.77
C GLN A 4 6.57 -20.11 1.89
N THR A 5 7.42 -19.09 1.81
CA THR A 5 7.29 -17.99 0.85
C THR A 5 8.59 -17.93 0.04
N PHE A 6 8.47 -17.92 -1.27
CA PHE A 6 9.60 -17.77 -2.17
C PHE A 6 9.21 -17.00 -3.43
N GLY A 7 10.18 -16.37 -4.05
CA GLY A 7 9.96 -15.64 -5.29
C GLY A 7 11.13 -14.71 -5.63
N PRO A 8 11.28 -14.38 -6.91
CA PRO A 8 12.32 -13.46 -7.37
C PRO A 8 11.89 -11.99 -7.18
N ARG A 9 12.88 -11.13 -6.98
CA ARG A 9 12.79 -9.69 -7.12
C ARG A 9 13.82 -9.18 -8.11
N LEU A 10 13.37 -8.41 -9.08
CA LEU A 10 14.20 -7.74 -10.07
C LEU A 10 14.18 -6.25 -9.80
N THR A 11 15.34 -5.62 -9.79
CA THR A 11 15.47 -4.17 -9.75
C THR A 11 16.46 -3.75 -10.83
N PHE A 12 16.02 -2.87 -11.69
CA PHE A 12 16.84 -2.30 -12.75
C PHE A 12 16.88 -0.79 -12.59
N LYS A 13 18.09 -0.23 -12.60
CA LYS A 13 18.31 1.21 -12.61
C LYS A 13 19.39 1.50 -13.64
N GLU A 14 19.06 2.25 -14.67
CA GLU A 14 20.00 2.59 -15.72
C GLU A 14 21.01 3.64 -15.22
N PRO A 15 22.33 3.35 -15.25
CA PRO A 15 23.35 4.29 -14.80
C PRO A 15 23.27 5.60 -15.59
N GLY A 16 23.16 6.74 -14.88
CA GLY A 16 23.07 8.07 -15.47
C GLY A 16 21.76 8.39 -16.19
N LYS A 17 20.80 7.45 -16.22
CA LYS A 17 19.50 7.65 -16.85
C LYS A 17 18.36 7.83 -15.85
N LYS A 18 17.24 8.27 -16.42
CA LYS A 18 16.06 8.75 -15.69
C LYS A 18 15.08 7.65 -15.34
N LEU A 19 15.34 6.40 -15.75
CA LEU A 19 14.43 5.28 -15.64
C LEU A 19 14.88 4.28 -14.57
N SER A 20 13.97 3.85 -13.72
CA SER A 20 14.15 2.69 -12.84
C SER A 20 12.90 1.81 -12.87
N LEU A 21 13.13 0.49 -12.82
CA LEU A 21 12.12 -0.55 -12.79
C LEU A 21 12.34 -1.42 -11.55
N SER A 22 11.28 -1.77 -10.85
CA SER A 22 11.28 -2.80 -9.81
C SER A 22 10.10 -3.73 -10.05
N ALA A 23 10.32 -5.03 -9.98
CA ALA A 23 9.26 -6.04 -10.07
C ALA A 23 9.56 -7.19 -9.13
N ALA A 24 8.54 -7.78 -8.53
CA ALA A 24 8.68 -8.99 -7.75
C ALA A 24 7.43 -9.86 -7.86
N VAL A 25 7.64 -11.16 -7.69
CA VAL A 25 6.56 -12.16 -7.57
C VAL A 25 6.92 -13.07 -6.43
N TYR A 26 6.02 -13.22 -5.47
CA TYR A 26 6.16 -14.13 -4.34
C TYR A 26 5.01 -15.14 -4.34
N TYR A 27 5.33 -16.38 -4.00
CA TYR A 27 4.35 -17.43 -3.84
C TYR A 27 4.45 -18.02 -2.44
N GLN A 28 3.29 -18.21 -1.81
CA GLN A 28 3.17 -18.85 -0.50
C GLN A 28 2.46 -20.20 -0.64
N THR A 29 3.01 -21.22 0.01
CA THR A 29 2.44 -22.58 0.02
C THR A 29 2.64 -23.24 1.39
N GLY A 30 1.93 -24.34 1.61
CA GLY A 30 1.95 -25.11 2.85
C GLY A 30 0.65 -25.02 3.62
N LYS A 31 0.71 -24.74 4.92
CA LYS A 31 -0.45 -24.58 5.78
C LYS A 31 -0.37 -23.30 6.63
N ASN A 32 -1.49 -22.59 6.75
CA ASN A 32 -1.59 -21.41 7.60
C ASN A 32 -1.77 -21.79 9.10
N ASN A 33 -1.95 -20.78 9.97
CA ASN A 33 -2.13 -20.96 11.41
C ASN A 33 -3.46 -21.67 11.82
N GLN A 34 -4.39 -21.83 10.90
CA GLN A 34 -5.66 -22.54 11.07
C GLN A 34 -5.62 -23.94 10.43
N ASP A 35 -4.43 -24.45 10.08
CA ASP A 35 -4.19 -25.74 9.39
C ASP A 35 -4.86 -25.84 8.00
N ARG A 36 -5.25 -24.70 7.38
CA ARG A 36 -5.79 -24.65 6.03
C ARG A 36 -4.67 -24.76 5.01
N SER A 37 -4.91 -25.44 3.92
CA SER A 37 -3.98 -25.53 2.78
C SER A 37 -3.81 -24.14 2.15
N LEU A 38 -2.57 -23.67 2.10
CA LEU A 38 -2.20 -22.33 1.62
C LEU A 38 -1.68 -22.38 0.20
N SER A 39 -2.26 -21.56 -0.69
CA SER A 39 -1.80 -21.31 -2.04
C SER A 39 -2.09 -19.85 -2.39
N ALA A 40 -1.11 -18.99 -2.23
CA ALA A 40 -1.29 -17.54 -2.33
C ALA A 40 -0.10 -16.89 -3.04
N TYR A 41 -0.32 -15.72 -3.62
CA TYR A 41 0.74 -14.98 -4.29
C TYR A 41 0.63 -13.48 -4.08
N ASP A 42 1.77 -12.81 -4.24
CA ASP A 42 1.93 -11.37 -4.29
C ASP A 42 2.72 -11.00 -5.55
N VAL A 43 2.22 -10.06 -6.33
CA VAL A 43 2.85 -9.55 -7.55
C VAL A 43 2.92 -8.04 -7.46
N LEU A 44 4.11 -7.48 -7.58
CA LEU A 44 4.30 -6.04 -7.56
C LEU A 44 5.16 -5.56 -8.72
N GLY A 45 4.89 -4.36 -9.19
CA GLY A 45 5.66 -3.70 -10.23
C GLY A 45 5.66 -2.19 -10.08
N GLU A 46 6.82 -1.56 -10.25
CA GLU A 46 6.99 -0.11 -10.24
C GLU A 46 7.86 0.33 -11.41
N LEU A 47 7.45 1.41 -12.05
CA LEU A 47 8.22 2.13 -13.05
C LEU A 47 8.36 3.59 -12.60
N ALA A 48 9.58 4.03 -12.32
CA ALA A 48 9.86 5.41 -11.96
C ALA A 48 10.64 6.13 -13.06
N PHE A 49 10.20 7.34 -13.37
CA PHE A 49 10.86 8.21 -14.35
C PHE A 49 11.18 9.57 -13.73
N GLN A 50 12.44 9.99 -13.90
CA GLN A 50 12.93 11.29 -13.44
C GLN A 50 12.84 12.31 -14.58
N PHE A 51 11.80 13.13 -14.59
CA PHE A 51 11.56 14.15 -15.62
C PHE A 51 12.60 15.28 -15.57
N THR A 52 12.93 15.74 -14.37
CA THR A 52 13.95 16.77 -14.13
C THR A 52 14.83 16.36 -12.95
N LYS A 53 15.88 17.15 -12.65
CA LYS A 53 16.70 16.93 -11.44
C LYS A 53 15.88 16.96 -10.12
N SER A 54 14.71 17.58 -10.17
CA SER A 54 13.86 17.78 -8.99
C SER A 54 12.56 16.99 -9.01
N LEU A 55 12.04 16.59 -10.18
CA LEU A 55 10.74 15.93 -10.32
C LEU A 55 10.93 14.50 -10.78
N SER A 56 10.38 13.56 -10.03
CA SER A 56 10.18 12.17 -10.44
C SER A 56 8.73 11.74 -10.28
N VAL A 57 8.27 10.84 -11.15
CA VAL A 57 6.96 10.22 -11.10
C VAL A 57 7.15 8.72 -11.15
N THR A 58 6.39 8.00 -10.33
CA THR A 58 6.37 6.54 -10.28
C THR A 58 4.93 6.08 -10.51
N GLY A 59 4.73 5.16 -11.44
CA GLY A 59 3.52 4.38 -11.54
C GLY A 59 3.80 2.96 -11.09
N GLY A 60 2.86 2.36 -10.37
CA GLY A 60 3.05 1.02 -9.85
C GLY A 60 1.75 0.31 -9.51
N PHE A 61 1.90 -0.95 -9.19
CA PHE A 61 0.82 -1.79 -8.67
C PHE A 61 1.36 -2.83 -7.69
N GLU A 62 0.50 -3.28 -6.79
CA GLU A 62 0.69 -4.45 -5.94
C GLU A 62 -0.59 -5.27 -5.94
N ILE A 63 -0.47 -6.57 -6.13
CA ILE A 63 -1.60 -7.51 -6.20
C ILE A 63 -1.34 -8.65 -5.22
N LEU A 64 -2.05 -8.59 -4.10
CA LEU A 64 -2.07 -9.61 -3.06
C LEU A 64 -3.28 -10.52 -3.28
N SER A 65 -3.07 -11.81 -3.52
CA SER A 65 -4.18 -12.77 -3.64
C SER A 65 -4.98 -12.89 -2.35
N GLY A 66 -6.26 -13.23 -2.48
CA GLY A 66 -7.19 -13.35 -1.37
C GLY A 66 -8.09 -14.59 -1.49
N THR A 67 -8.86 -14.82 -0.45
CA THR A 67 -9.88 -15.88 -0.38
C THR A 67 -11.26 -15.23 -0.46
N ASP A 68 -12.12 -15.77 -1.30
CA ASP A 68 -13.49 -15.30 -1.46
C ASP A 68 -14.26 -15.38 -0.13
N GLU A 69 -15.11 -14.41 0.16
CA GLU A 69 -15.99 -14.45 1.34
C GLU A 69 -17.22 -15.36 1.11
N LEU A 70 -17.58 -15.57 -0.17
CA LEU A 70 -18.70 -16.43 -0.56
C LEU A 70 -18.20 -17.70 -1.25
N GLY A 71 -18.82 -18.85 -0.91
CA GLY A 71 -18.55 -20.11 -1.59
C GLY A 71 -17.14 -20.68 -1.43
N TYR A 72 -16.37 -20.20 -0.44
CA TYR A 72 -15.01 -20.66 -0.21
C TYR A 72 -14.95 -22.07 0.40
N ASP A 73 -13.87 -22.79 0.11
CA ASP A 73 -13.54 -24.08 0.74
C ASP A 73 -12.88 -23.80 2.11
N PRO A 74 -13.50 -24.17 3.25
CA PRO A 74 -12.96 -23.86 4.57
C PRO A 74 -11.63 -24.56 4.89
N THR A 75 -11.21 -25.54 4.08
CA THR A 75 -9.94 -26.25 4.23
C THR A 75 -8.78 -25.57 3.50
N LYS A 76 -9.07 -24.53 2.69
CA LYS A 76 -8.11 -23.82 1.83
C LYS A 76 -8.08 -22.33 2.14
N THR A 77 -6.94 -21.71 1.84
CA THR A 77 -6.79 -20.26 1.84
C THR A 77 -5.92 -19.82 0.66
N LYS A 78 -6.35 -18.76 -0.01
CA LYS A 78 -5.63 -18.10 -1.10
C LYS A 78 -5.10 -16.73 -0.68
N SER A 79 -5.29 -16.35 0.60
CA SER A 79 -4.91 -15.04 1.11
C SER A 79 -3.41 -14.99 1.37
N PHE A 80 -2.70 -14.13 0.64
CA PHE A 80 -1.28 -13.88 0.86
C PHE A 80 -1.07 -13.17 2.21
N ASN A 81 -0.13 -13.68 3.00
CA ASN A 81 0.24 -13.10 4.28
C ASN A 81 1.65 -12.52 4.21
N PRO A 82 1.83 -11.20 4.17
CA PRO A 82 3.13 -10.56 4.07
C PRO A 82 3.88 -10.59 5.41
N LEU A 83 4.41 -11.76 5.81
CA LEU A 83 5.04 -12.05 7.10
C LEU A 83 6.14 -11.06 7.50
N TYR A 84 6.85 -10.49 6.53
CA TYR A 84 7.96 -9.56 6.73
C TYR A 84 7.65 -8.16 6.17
N GLY A 85 6.38 -7.87 5.91
CA GLY A 85 5.93 -6.57 5.49
C GLY A 85 6.10 -5.51 6.58
N THR A 86 6.19 -4.26 6.20
CA THR A 86 6.21 -3.12 7.11
C THR A 86 4.89 -2.37 7.04
N ASN A 87 4.38 -1.93 8.17
CA ASN A 87 3.22 -1.04 8.25
C ASN A 87 3.55 0.34 7.63
N HIS A 88 2.56 1.11 7.24
CA HIS A 88 2.62 2.50 6.74
C HIS A 88 3.44 2.73 5.48
N ARG A 89 3.72 1.72 4.67
CA ARG A 89 4.66 1.92 3.57
C ARG A 89 4.10 1.67 2.18
N PHE A 90 3.17 0.74 2.04
CA PHE A 90 2.87 0.19 0.73
C PHE A 90 1.53 0.64 0.18
N ASN A 91 0.45 0.45 0.89
CA ASN A 91 -0.90 0.57 0.39
C ASN A 91 -1.62 1.77 1.00
N GLY A 92 -1.13 2.98 0.70
CA GLY A 92 -1.62 4.25 1.24
C GLY A 92 -1.11 4.56 2.65
N TYR A 93 -1.36 5.77 3.15
CA TYR A 93 -0.89 6.24 4.46
C TYR A 93 -1.95 6.17 5.56
N MET A 94 -3.21 5.91 5.20
CA MET A 94 -4.30 5.82 6.17
C MET A 94 -4.44 4.44 6.82
N ASP A 95 -3.57 3.47 6.48
CA ASP A 95 -3.52 2.12 7.03
C ASP A 95 -4.81 1.31 6.92
N TYR A 96 -5.64 1.59 5.94
CA TYR A 96 -6.77 0.72 5.66
C TYR A 96 -6.32 -0.68 5.22
N PHE A 97 -5.11 -0.80 4.68
CA PHE A 97 -4.53 -2.02 4.09
C PHE A 97 -3.10 -2.26 4.56
N TYR A 98 -2.85 -2.23 5.87
CA TYR A 98 -1.54 -2.59 6.40
C TYR A 98 -1.43 -4.11 6.64
N VAL A 99 -0.21 -4.59 6.82
CA VAL A 99 0.13 -6.03 6.96
C VAL A 99 -0.79 -6.76 7.94
N GLY A 100 -1.09 -6.18 9.10
CA GLY A 100 -1.85 -6.84 10.15
C GLY A 100 -3.35 -7.02 9.84
N ASN A 101 -3.94 -6.25 8.93
CA ASN A 101 -5.35 -6.33 8.59
C ASN A 101 -5.65 -7.02 7.25
N HIS A 102 -4.60 -7.60 6.61
CA HIS A 102 -4.73 -8.37 5.37
C HIS A 102 -4.68 -9.88 5.56
N ILE A 103 -4.40 -10.35 6.76
CA ILE A 103 -4.31 -11.78 7.07
C ILE A 103 -5.68 -12.44 6.88
N ASN A 104 -5.73 -13.50 6.07
CA ASN A 104 -6.96 -14.24 5.71
C ASN A 104 -8.06 -13.38 5.06
N SER A 105 -7.68 -12.32 4.37
CA SER A 105 -8.60 -11.40 3.70
C SER A 105 -8.90 -11.81 2.25
N VAL A 106 -9.76 -11.02 1.61
CA VAL A 106 -10.06 -11.08 0.17
C VAL A 106 -8.88 -10.61 -0.71
N GLY A 107 -7.73 -10.29 -0.12
CA GLY A 107 -6.59 -9.73 -0.84
C GLY A 107 -6.81 -8.29 -1.30
N LEU A 108 -5.86 -7.78 -2.05
CA LEU A 108 -5.85 -6.38 -2.49
C LEU A 108 -5.27 -6.26 -3.89
N GLN A 109 -5.84 -5.36 -4.68
CA GLN A 109 -5.23 -4.80 -5.87
C GLN A 109 -5.08 -3.30 -5.64
N ASP A 110 -3.84 -2.84 -5.49
CA ASP A 110 -3.48 -1.43 -5.38
C ASP A 110 -2.79 -0.98 -6.66
N TYR A 111 -3.38 -0.01 -7.35
CA TYR A 111 -2.76 0.68 -8.49
C TYR A 111 -2.51 2.11 -8.09
N TYR A 112 -1.28 2.60 -8.28
CA TYR A 112 -0.92 3.92 -7.78
C TYR A 112 -0.04 4.73 -8.71
N ILE A 113 -0.11 6.04 -8.52
CA ILE A 113 0.82 7.01 -9.11
C ILE A 113 1.36 7.88 -7.98
N LYS A 114 2.69 8.04 -7.92
CA LYS A 114 3.40 8.89 -6.95
C LYS A 114 4.22 9.94 -7.68
N ALA A 115 4.17 11.18 -7.20
CA ALA A 115 4.99 12.29 -7.67
C ALA A 115 5.85 12.83 -6.53
N LEU A 116 7.14 13.02 -6.80
CA LEU A 116 8.10 13.53 -5.84
C LEU A 116 8.77 14.79 -6.41
N ILE A 117 8.77 15.87 -5.63
CA ILE A 117 9.49 17.10 -5.97
C ILE A 117 10.53 17.38 -4.88
N ASN A 118 11.80 17.33 -5.25
CA ASN A 118 12.92 17.58 -4.34
C ASN A 118 13.55 18.95 -4.64
N ARG A 119 13.57 19.82 -3.63
CA ARG A 119 14.20 21.14 -3.66
C ARG A 119 15.22 21.23 -2.50
N PRO A 120 16.15 22.20 -2.51
CA PRO A 120 17.22 22.26 -1.51
C PRO A 120 16.76 22.23 -0.05
N LYS A 121 15.61 22.82 0.27
CA LYS A 121 15.06 22.86 1.64
C LYS A 121 13.71 22.18 1.78
N VAL A 122 13.04 21.86 0.68
CA VAL A 122 11.66 21.35 0.72
C VAL A 122 11.55 20.11 -0.15
N PHE A 123 10.91 19.09 0.40
CA PHE A 123 10.52 17.89 -0.31
C PHE A 123 8.99 17.79 -0.31
N TYR A 124 8.40 17.55 -1.46
CA TYR A 124 6.97 17.28 -1.63
C TYR A 124 6.79 15.88 -2.17
N ALA A 125 5.86 15.16 -1.61
CA ALA A 125 5.36 13.88 -2.13
C ALA A 125 3.85 13.95 -2.25
N ALA A 126 3.33 13.41 -3.34
CA ALA A 126 1.91 13.17 -3.51
C ALA A 126 1.71 11.80 -4.14
N SER A 127 0.72 11.04 -3.66
CA SER A 127 0.31 9.79 -4.27
C SER A 127 -1.21 9.70 -4.38
N VAL A 128 -1.66 8.96 -5.37
CA VAL A 128 -3.03 8.51 -5.49
C VAL A 128 -3.03 7.00 -5.65
N HIS A 129 -3.86 6.34 -4.85
CA HIS A 129 -4.04 4.90 -4.83
C HIS A 129 -5.46 4.53 -5.22
N PHE A 130 -5.61 3.47 -6.02
CA PHE A 130 -6.88 2.93 -6.46
C PHE A 130 -7.00 1.50 -5.96
N PHE A 131 -7.79 1.29 -4.92
CA PHE A 131 -7.94 0.02 -4.23
C PHE A 131 -9.11 -0.79 -4.76
N ASN A 132 -8.87 -2.07 -5.02
CA ASN A 132 -9.91 -3.06 -5.31
C ASN A 132 -9.64 -4.33 -4.50
N ALA A 133 -10.69 -5.06 -4.12
CA ALA A 133 -10.56 -6.42 -3.60
C ALA A 133 -10.05 -7.35 -4.72
N PHE A 134 -9.19 -8.30 -4.36
CA PHE A 134 -8.73 -9.30 -5.31
C PHE A 134 -9.77 -10.43 -5.49
N ALA A 135 -10.36 -10.89 -4.39
CA ALA A 135 -11.38 -11.93 -4.34
C ALA A 135 -12.75 -11.32 -3.98
N ASP A 136 -13.78 -12.14 -4.02
CA ASP A 136 -15.16 -11.72 -3.81
C ASP A 136 -15.42 -11.23 -2.38
N VAL A 137 -16.00 -10.02 -2.27
CA VAL A 137 -16.52 -9.43 -1.04
C VAL A 137 -17.99 -9.71 -0.96
N SER A 138 -18.51 -10.14 0.20
CA SER A 138 -19.93 -10.33 0.44
C SER A 138 -20.66 -8.98 0.47
N ASP A 139 -21.83 -8.90 -0.17
CA ASP A 139 -22.74 -7.77 -0.01
C ASP A 139 -23.60 -8.00 1.25
N ASP A 140 -23.29 -7.30 2.34
CA ASP A 140 -24.02 -7.44 3.61
C ASP A 140 -25.49 -7.01 3.54
N SER A 141 -25.87 -6.28 2.49
CA SER A 141 -27.26 -5.87 2.27
C SER A 141 -28.10 -6.94 1.57
N GLN A 142 -27.44 -7.92 0.91
CA GLN A 142 -28.10 -8.94 0.11
C GLN A 142 -27.40 -10.29 0.25
N SER A 143 -28.00 -11.21 1.00
CA SER A 143 -27.43 -12.53 1.24
C SER A 143 -27.07 -13.28 -0.05
N GLY A 144 -25.84 -13.75 -0.15
CA GLY A 144 -25.35 -14.55 -1.27
C GLY A 144 -24.99 -13.73 -2.54
N VAL A 145 -24.98 -12.41 -2.44
CA VAL A 145 -24.59 -11.52 -3.55
C VAL A 145 -23.16 -11.03 -3.34
N VAL A 146 -22.40 -10.94 -4.44
CA VAL A 146 -21.04 -10.40 -4.46
C VAL A 146 -21.12 -8.88 -4.64
N ALA A 147 -20.46 -8.15 -3.76
CA ALA A 147 -20.31 -6.70 -3.87
C ALA A 147 -19.31 -6.32 -4.99
N PRO A 148 -19.38 -5.10 -5.56
CA PRO A 148 -18.37 -4.62 -6.50
C PRO A 148 -16.96 -4.67 -5.92
N SER A 149 -15.95 -5.07 -6.70
CA SER A 149 -14.56 -5.20 -6.23
C SER A 149 -13.92 -3.87 -5.82
N ARG A 150 -14.42 -2.73 -6.32
CA ARG A 150 -13.89 -1.41 -5.99
C ARG A 150 -14.04 -1.09 -4.50
N LEU A 151 -12.90 -0.80 -3.81
CA LEU A 151 -12.86 -0.46 -2.39
C LEU A 151 -12.78 1.04 -2.16
N GLY A 152 -11.99 1.76 -2.96
CA GLY A 152 -11.86 3.20 -2.80
C GLY A 152 -10.69 3.82 -3.53
N THR A 153 -10.49 5.12 -3.26
CA THR A 153 -9.33 5.90 -3.72
C THR A 153 -8.76 6.66 -2.53
N GLU A 154 -7.46 6.57 -2.33
CA GLU A 154 -6.75 7.35 -1.31
C GLU A 154 -5.83 8.36 -1.99
N LEU A 155 -5.86 9.59 -1.50
CA LEU A 155 -4.95 10.66 -1.87
C LEU A 155 -4.06 10.99 -0.67
N ASP A 156 -2.75 10.98 -0.87
CA ASP A 156 -1.76 11.32 0.15
C ASP A 156 -0.90 12.50 -0.29
N ILE A 157 -0.65 13.42 0.62
CA ILE A 157 0.26 14.55 0.41
C ILE A 157 1.19 14.67 1.62
N THR A 158 2.48 14.79 1.36
CA THR A 158 3.50 15.03 2.40
C THR A 158 4.39 16.19 1.98
N ILE A 159 4.67 17.07 2.93
CA ILE A 159 5.62 18.18 2.78
C ILE A 159 6.65 18.07 3.89
N ASN A 160 7.93 18.01 3.53
CA ASN A 160 9.03 18.05 4.50
C ASN A 160 9.86 19.32 4.24
N TYR A 161 10.04 20.13 5.29
CA TYR A 161 10.81 21.36 5.27
C TYR A 161 12.02 21.28 6.21
N ASN A 162 13.22 21.43 5.66
CA ASN A 162 14.48 21.47 6.41
C ASN A 162 14.69 22.90 6.95
N ILE A 163 14.48 23.08 8.25
CA ILE A 163 14.62 24.39 8.93
C ILE A 163 16.10 24.74 9.07
N SER A 164 16.89 23.80 9.62
CA SER A 164 18.34 23.94 9.82
C SER A 164 18.98 22.55 9.86
N ASN A 165 20.31 22.50 10.04
CA ASN A 165 21.00 21.22 10.23
C ASN A 165 20.43 20.49 11.45
N GLY A 166 19.94 19.28 11.25
CA GLY A 166 19.36 18.45 12.28
C GLY A 166 17.95 18.82 12.72
N ILE A 167 17.31 19.85 12.14
CA ILE A 167 15.92 20.24 12.46
C ILE A 167 15.09 20.28 11.18
N SER A 168 14.01 19.49 11.12
CA SER A 168 13.03 19.56 10.03
C SER A 168 11.61 19.45 10.55
N MET A 169 10.69 19.95 9.75
CA MET A 169 9.25 19.85 9.97
C MET A 169 8.62 19.06 8.83
N GLN A 170 7.78 18.10 9.17
CA GLN A 170 7.00 17.33 8.21
C GLN A 170 5.52 17.51 8.49
N SER A 171 4.74 17.76 7.47
CA SER A 171 3.29 17.74 7.51
C SER A 171 2.76 16.77 6.47
N GLY A 172 1.66 16.12 6.76
CA GLY A 172 0.97 15.24 5.84
C GLY A 172 -0.55 15.38 5.96
N TYR A 173 -1.20 15.07 4.86
CA TYR A 173 -2.64 14.96 4.74
C TYR A 173 -2.97 13.79 3.86
N SER A 174 -3.92 12.98 4.30
CA SER A 174 -4.46 11.84 3.55
C SER A 174 -5.99 11.88 3.55
N GLN A 175 -6.58 11.49 2.42
CA GLN A 175 -8.03 11.45 2.21
C GLN A 175 -8.42 10.14 1.54
N MET A 176 -9.31 9.37 2.18
CA MET A 176 -9.92 8.17 1.60
C MET A 176 -11.34 8.49 1.09
N PHE A 177 -11.60 8.09 -0.14
CA PHE A 177 -12.93 8.05 -0.76
C PHE A 177 -13.36 6.59 -0.83
N ALA A 178 -13.95 6.10 0.26
CA ALA A 178 -14.36 4.71 0.41
C ALA A 178 -15.66 4.41 -0.35
N THR A 179 -15.86 3.14 -0.74
CA THR A 179 -17.09 2.63 -1.34
C THR A 179 -17.91 1.81 -0.34
N LYS A 180 -19.10 1.38 -0.72
CA LYS A 180 -19.92 0.45 0.08
C LYS A 180 -19.22 -0.90 0.28
N SER A 181 -18.51 -1.41 -0.73
CA SER A 181 -17.74 -2.66 -0.60
C SER A 181 -16.63 -2.55 0.45
N MET A 182 -16.05 -1.35 0.62
CA MET A 182 -15.10 -1.10 1.69
C MET A 182 -15.77 -1.15 3.07
N GLU A 183 -17.00 -0.64 3.21
CA GLU A 183 -17.77 -0.74 4.46
C GLU A 183 -18.01 -2.21 4.83
N TYR A 184 -18.44 -3.03 3.89
CA TYR A 184 -18.66 -4.46 4.11
C TYR A 184 -17.35 -5.13 4.55
N LEU A 185 -16.29 -4.96 3.78
CA LEU A 185 -14.97 -5.55 4.10
C LEU A 185 -14.42 -5.14 5.48
N LYS A 186 -14.72 -3.92 5.94
CA LYS A 186 -14.23 -3.40 7.23
C LYS A 186 -15.27 -3.49 8.36
N ASN A 187 -16.45 -4.07 8.10
CA ASN A 187 -17.55 -4.18 9.07
C ASN A 187 -17.95 -2.83 9.68
N VAL A 188 -18.06 -1.80 8.84
CA VAL A 188 -18.40 -0.43 9.24
C VAL A 188 -19.70 -0.01 8.58
N THR A 189 -20.61 0.63 9.31
CA THR A 189 -21.87 1.14 8.78
C THR A 189 -21.74 2.62 8.42
N ASN A 190 -22.17 3.00 7.20
CA ASN A 190 -22.15 4.38 6.69
C ASN A 190 -20.76 5.05 6.61
N GLY A 191 -19.67 4.29 6.61
CA GLY A 191 -18.31 4.84 6.51
C GLY A 191 -18.01 5.52 5.18
N SER A 192 -18.61 5.04 4.07
CA SER A 192 -18.41 5.62 2.73
C SER A 192 -19.04 7.03 2.58
N ASN A 193 -20.01 7.38 3.44
CA ASN A 193 -20.64 8.69 3.47
C ASN A 193 -19.94 9.65 4.44
N GLN A 194 -18.86 9.22 5.13
CA GLN A 194 -18.11 10.05 6.06
C GLN A 194 -16.87 10.63 5.39
N THR A 195 -16.40 11.75 5.92
CA THR A 195 -15.11 12.31 5.52
C THR A 195 -13.99 11.54 6.23
N ASN A 196 -13.37 10.61 5.50
CA ASN A 196 -12.26 9.79 6.02
C ASN A 196 -10.94 10.49 5.68
N ASN A 197 -10.41 11.27 6.60
CA ASN A 197 -9.15 11.97 6.44
C ASN A 197 -8.26 11.88 7.67
N TRP A 198 -6.99 12.12 7.45
CA TRP A 198 -5.97 12.18 8.49
C TRP A 198 -4.95 13.26 8.16
N ALA A 199 -4.53 14.01 9.17
CA ALA A 199 -3.51 15.04 9.04
C ALA A 199 -2.54 14.99 10.22
N TYR A 200 -1.28 15.31 9.95
CA TYR A 200 -0.25 15.40 11.00
C TYR A 200 0.74 16.54 10.76
N LEU A 201 1.34 16.96 11.86
CA LEU A 201 2.50 17.83 11.88
C LEU A 201 3.55 17.23 12.81
N MET A 202 4.77 17.06 12.31
CA MET A 202 5.87 16.45 13.05
C MET A 202 7.09 17.38 13.01
N LEU A 203 7.66 17.67 14.16
CA LEU A 203 8.98 18.29 14.30
C LEU A 203 10.01 17.21 14.60
N MET A 204 11.03 17.11 13.76
CA MET A 204 12.13 16.16 13.92
C MET A 204 13.40 16.91 14.31
N VAL A 205 13.99 16.54 15.44
CA VAL A 205 15.25 17.11 15.94
C VAL A 205 16.29 15.99 16.07
N ARG A 206 17.41 16.13 15.35
CA ARG A 206 18.54 15.18 15.36
C ARG A 206 19.85 15.94 15.60
N PRO A 207 20.20 16.22 16.86
CA PRO A 207 21.42 16.96 17.19
C PRO A 207 22.67 16.25 16.65
N GLY A 208 23.60 17.01 16.10
CA GLY A 208 24.91 16.48 15.63
C GLY A 208 24.88 15.72 14.31
N GLN A 209 23.72 15.59 13.64
CA GLN A 209 23.65 14.97 12.32
C GLN A 209 23.34 16.03 11.25
N ALA A 210 24.16 16.04 10.18
CA ALA A 210 23.74 16.70 8.94
C ALA A 210 22.57 15.88 8.33
N TRP A 211 21.49 16.55 7.95
CA TRP A 211 20.38 15.90 7.27
C TRP A 211 20.84 15.23 5.98
N PRO A 212 20.44 13.98 5.73
CA PRO A 212 20.56 13.45 4.40
C PRO A 212 19.75 14.34 3.45
N ARG A 213 20.34 14.76 2.35
CA ARG A 213 19.70 15.61 1.33
C ARG A 213 18.55 14.92 0.60
N THR A 214 18.25 13.70 0.94
CA THR A 214 17.16 12.89 0.39
C THR A 214 16.03 12.85 1.40
N GLY A 215 14.85 13.35 1.00
CA GLY A 215 13.61 13.11 1.72
C GLY A 215 13.42 11.62 2.03
N LEU A 216 12.44 11.30 2.84
CA LEU A 216 12.03 9.93 3.12
C LEU A 216 12.14 9.10 1.84
N LYS A 217 12.97 8.06 1.87
CA LYS A 217 12.86 6.99 0.89
C LYS A 217 11.57 6.27 1.23
N LEU A 218 10.51 6.68 0.57
CA LEU A 218 9.24 5.96 0.57
C LEU A 218 9.39 4.69 -0.25
#